data_10ef5b5f14c219dc5baae32d215c116e
#
_entry.id   10ef5b5f14c219dc5baae32d215c116e
#
_cell.length_a   1.000
_cell.length_b   1.000
_cell.length_c   1.000
_cell.angle_alpha   90.00
_cell.angle_beta   90.00
_cell.angle_gamma   90.00
#
_symmetry.space_group_name_H-M   'P 1'
#
loop_
_entity.id
_entity.type
_entity.pdbx_description
1 polymer ?
#
loop_
_entity_poly.entity_id
_entity_poly.type
_entity_poly.pdbx_seq_one_letter_code
_entity_poly.pdbx_strand_id
1 'polypeptide(L)'
;MLAFALCVSSHAQASHWAGPDDETAKYMIHMEHLWTDSACTHNKIEETLLAEDFVGTSPEGGRYTRQQAVQEAKDSKETARDCQTYEVKVHFFGDNVAVLYGSESSIRKAPSGAESTRNLVWTDTWLKRNGKWQIVAAEDLFANAK
;
A
#
# COMPACT_ATOMS: atom_id res chain seq x y z
N MET A 1 -2.90 -54.57 -6.07
CA MET A 1 -3.08 -53.23 -5.48
C MET A 1 -2.70 -52.23 -6.55
N LEU A 2 -3.68 -51.55 -7.19
CA LEU A 2 -3.42 -50.46 -8.13
C LEU A 2 -3.40 -49.13 -7.33
N ALA A 3 -2.28 -48.44 -7.32
CA ALA A 3 -2.17 -47.12 -6.76
C ALA A 3 -2.66 -46.09 -7.82
N PHE A 4 -3.78 -45.42 -7.57
CA PHE A 4 -4.24 -44.28 -8.36
C PHE A 4 -3.44 -43.05 -7.94
N ALA A 5 -2.53 -42.57 -8.79
CA ALA A 5 -1.90 -41.27 -8.63
C ALA A 5 -2.91 -40.17 -9.03
N LEU A 6 -3.41 -39.44 -8.06
CA LEU A 6 -4.18 -38.23 -8.29
C LEU A 6 -3.23 -37.14 -8.79
N CYS A 7 -3.20 -36.88 -10.09
CA CYS A 7 -2.61 -35.67 -10.63
C CYS A 7 -3.48 -34.45 -10.22
N VAL A 8 -3.05 -33.72 -9.21
CA VAL A 8 -3.61 -32.40 -8.89
C VAL A 8 -3.08 -31.40 -9.93
N SER A 9 -3.88 -31.10 -10.94
CA SER A 9 -3.57 -30.03 -11.88
C SER A 9 -3.64 -28.69 -11.14
N SER A 10 -2.50 -28.13 -10.77
CA SER A 10 -2.42 -26.75 -10.32
C SER A 10 -2.69 -25.83 -11.50
N HIS A 11 -3.92 -25.35 -11.65
CA HIS A 11 -4.20 -24.28 -12.57
C HIS A 11 -3.55 -23.02 -11.98
N ALA A 12 -2.51 -22.53 -12.63
CA ALA A 12 -2.00 -21.18 -12.34
C ALA A 12 -3.14 -20.20 -12.60
N GLN A 13 -3.61 -19.56 -11.54
CA GLN A 13 -4.71 -18.61 -11.63
C GLN A 13 -4.24 -17.39 -12.44
N ALA A 14 -4.98 -17.05 -13.48
CA ALA A 14 -4.62 -15.96 -14.40
C ALA A 14 -4.61 -14.62 -13.67
N SER A 15 -3.62 -13.78 -13.99
CA SER A 15 -3.62 -12.39 -13.52
C SER A 15 -4.60 -11.55 -14.35
N HIS A 16 -5.20 -10.54 -13.72
CA HIS A 16 -6.09 -9.60 -14.42
C HIS A 16 -6.08 -8.21 -13.74
N TRP A 17 -6.31 -7.19 -14.53
CA TRP A 17 -6.57 -5.85 -14.02
C TRP A 17 -8.00 -5.76 -13.50
N ALA A 18 -8.18 -5.10 -12.34
CA ALA A 18 -9.51 -4.86 -11.79
C ALA A 18 -10.38 -4.05 -12.74
N GLY A 19 -11.63 -4.47 -12.88
CA GLY A 19 -12.63 -3.67 -13.55
C GLY A 19 -13.19 -2.55 -12.64
N PRO A 20 -13.92 -1.59 -13.21
CA PRO A 20 -14.44 -0.44 -12.46
C PRO A 20 -15.45 -0.82 -11.36
N ASP A 21 -16.06 -1.99 -11.46
CA ASP A 21 -17.09 -2.47 -10.53
C ASP A 21 -16.55 -3.51 -9.53
N ASP A 22 -15.24 -3.77 -9.51
CA ASP A 22 -14.63 -4.73 -8.58
C ASP A 22 -14.63 -4.18 -7.15
N GLU A 23 -15.46 -4.76 -6.29
CA GLU A 23 -15.64 -4.32 -4.90
C GLU A 23 -14.37 -4.51 -4.05
N THR A 24 -13.56 -5.54 -4.35
CA THR A 24 -12.29 -5.75 -3.65
C THR A 24 -11.28 -4.67 -4.03
N ALA A 25 -11.21 -4.31 -5.31
CA ALA A 25 -10.37 -3.22 -5.78
C ALA A 25 -10.80 -1.87 -5.20
N LYS A 26 -12.11 -1.58 -5.19
CA LYS A 26 -12.65 -0.36 -4.56
C LYS A 26 -12.28 -0.26 -3.08
N TYR A 27 -12.38 -1.38 -2.36
CA TYR A 27 -11.95 -1.45 -0.96
C TYR A 27 -10.45 -1.11 -0.83
N MET A 28 -9.59 -1.74 -1.63
CA MET A 28 -8.15 -1.50 -1.58
C MET A 28 -7.82 -0.04 -1.91
N ILE A 29 -8.38 0.50 -2.98
CA ILE A 29 -8.20 1.91 -3.38
C ILE A 29 -8.63 2.85 -2.25
N HIS A 30 -9.76 2.58 -1.60
CA HIS A 30 -10.20 3.38 -0.44
C HIS A 30 -9.20 3.34 0.71
N MET A 31 -8.63 2.17 0.99
CA MET A 31 -7.62 2.02 2.05
C MET A 31 -6.31 2.75 1.74
N GLU A 32 -5.88 2.78 0.46
CA GLU A 32 -4.72 3.58 0.02
C GLU A 32 -4.99 5.09 0.20
N HIS A 33 -6.19 5.56 -0.14
CA HIS A 33 -6.58 6.95 0.14
C HIS A 33 -6.47 7.28 1.63
N LEU A 34 -6.95 6.38 2.51
CA LEU A 34 -6.83 6.58 3.95
C LEU A 34 -5.38 6.59 4.41
N TRP A 35 -4.50 5.82 3.76
CA TRP A 35 -3.08 5.82 4.10
C TRP A 35 -2.38 7.12 3.66
N THR A 36 -2.61 7.58 2.45
CA THR A 36 -2.16 8.93 2.02
C THR A 36 -2.67 10.01 2.97
N ASP A 37 -3.96 9.94 3.35
CA ASP A 37 -4.58 10.90 4.25
C ASP A 37 -4.06 10.84 5.68
N SER A 38 -3.44 9.73 6.10
CA SER A 38 -2.94 9.57 7.47
C SER A 38 -1.95 10.66 7.87
N ALA A 39 -1.15 11.12 6.92
CA ALA A 39 -0.22 12.21 7.11
C ALA A 39 -0.90 13.55 7.43
N CYS A 40 -2.11 13.77 6.89
CA CYS A 40 -2.91 14.99 7.12
C CYS A 40 -3.85 14.87 8.32
N THR A 41 -4.35 13.65 8.61
CA THR A 41 -5.44 13.42 9.56
C THR A 41 -5.04 12.65 10.82
N HIS A 42 -3.86 12.00 10.80
CA HIS A 42 -3.39 11.12 11.87
C HIS A 42 -4.40 10.00 12.23
N ASN A 43 -5.03 9.41 11.21
CA ASN A 43 -6.11 8.42 11.34
C ASN A 43 -5.64 7.03 11.84
N LYS A 44 -4.32 6.80 11.95
CA LYS A 44 -3.70 5.54 12.45
C LYS A 44 -4.04 4.31 11.61
N ILE A 45 -4.31 4.48 10.34
CA ILE A 45 -4.70 3.38 9.45
C ILE A 45 -3.61 2.30 9.36
N GLU A 46 -2.34 2.66 9.55
CA GLU A 46 -1.18 1.76 9.53
C GLU A 46 -1.35 0.58 10.49
N GLU A 47 -2.04 0.77 11.63
CA GLU A 47 -2.26 -0.26 12.64
C GLU A 47 -3.08 -1.45 12.11
N THR A 48 -3.95 -1.22 11.14
CA THR A 48 -4.88 -2.22 10.59
C THR A 48 -4.57 -2.62 9.16
N LEU A 49 -4.01 -1.70 8.39
CA LEU A 49 -3.71 -1.86 6.97
C LEU A 49 -2.47 -2.74 6.74
N LEU A 50 -1.40 -2.47 7.50
CA LEU A 50 -0.14 -3.16 7.33
C LEU A 50 -0.15 -4.53 8.03
N ALA A 51 0.36 -5.54 7.34
CA ALA A 51 0.53 -6.88 7.91
C ALA A 51 1.65 -6.91 8.97
N GLU A 52 1.62 -7.88 9.88
CA GLU A 52 2.65 -8.01 10.93
C GLU A 52 4.07 -8.20 10.37
N ASP A 53 4.19 -8.86 9.22
CA ASP A 53 5.43 -9.10 8.49
C ASP A 53 5.69 -8.08 7.37
N PHE A 54 5.02 -6.93 7.42
CA PHE A 54 5.19 -5.84 6.46
C PHE A 54 6.62 -5.30 6.43
N VAL A 55 7.12 -5.04 5.22
CA VAL A 55 8.36 -4.29 4.97
C VAL A 55 8.13 -3.26 3.88
N GLY A 56 8.35 -2.00 4.20
CA GLY A 56 8.33 -0.89 3.23
C GLY A 56 9.73 -0.43 2.84
N THR A 57 9.85 0.21 1.70
CA THR A 57 11.04 0.94 1.24
C THR A 57 10.65 2.39 1.03
N SER A 58 11.28 3.29 1.79
CA SER A 58 11.03 4.73 1.67
C SER A 58 11.69 5.30 0.41
N PRO A 59 11.24 6.48 -0.07
CA PRO A 59 11.82 7.09 -1.27
C PRO A 59 13.30 7.48 -1.11
N GLU A 60 13.80 7.55 0.13
CA GLU A 60 15.21 7.75 0.45
C GLU A 60 16.03 6.44 0.41
N GLY A 61 15.37 5.29 0.14
CA GLY A 61 15.98 3.96 0.05
C GLY A 61 16.12 3.21 1.38
N GLY A 62 15.61 3.78 2.48
CA GLY A 62 15.56 3.10 3.79
C GLY A 62 14.44 2.06 3.84
N ARG A 63 14.69 0.92 4.50
CA ARG A 63 13.64 -0.07 4.78
C ARG A 63 13.06 0.15 6.16
N TYR A 64 11.74 -0.06 6.29
CA TYR A 64 11.02 0.07 7.54
C TYR A 64 9.98 -1.05 7.71
N THR A 65 9.70 -1.37 8.96
CA THR A 65 8.71 -2.39 9.35
C THR A 65 7.38 -1.74 9.72
N ARG A 66 6.32 -2.58 9.85
CA ARG A 66 5.04 -2.13 10.39
C ARG A 66 5.18 -1.41 11.73
N GLN A 67 5.98 -1.96 12.66
CA GLN A 67 6.20 -1.35 13.96
C GLN A 67 6.78 0.06 13.84
N GLN A 68 7.75 0.26 12.95
CA GLN A 68 8.36 1.57 12.71
C GLN A 68 7.36 2.53 12.08
N ALA A 69 6.56 2.11 11.07
CA ALA A 69 5.54 2.94 10.46
C ALA A 69 4.48 3.41 11.48
N VAL A 70 3.97 2.49 12.30
CA VAL A 70 3.00 2.80 13.37
C VAL A 70 3.59 3.74 14.42
N GLN A 71 4.87 3.54 14.79
CA GLN A 71 5.53 4.40 15.77
C GLN A 71 5.76 5.80 15.20
N GLU A 72 6.22 5.90 13.94
CA GLU A 72 6.40 7.18 13.27
C GLU A 72 5.09 7.95 13.16
N ALA A 73 4.00 7.30 12.76
CA ALA A 73 2.68 7.91 12.71
C ALA A 73 2.21 8.49 14.06
N LYS A 74 2.67 7.89 15.18
CA LYS A 74 2.36 8.39 16.54
C LYS A 74 3.26 9.53 16.98
N ASP A 75 4.54 9.46 16.65
CA ASP A 75 5.58 10.34 17.23
C ASP A 75 5.93 11.53 16.32
N SER A 76 5.53 11.47 15.05
CA SER A 76 5.83 12.52 14.07
C SER A 76 5.28 13.86 14.56
N LYS A 77 6.18 14.86 14.56
CA LYS A 77 5.85 16.28 14.76
C LYS A 77 5.74 17.06 13.45
N GLU A 78 5.97 16.37 12.35
CA GLU A 78 5.72 16.90 11.03
C GLU A 78 4.21 16.98 10.83
N THR A 79 3.75 18.06 10.24
CA THR A 79 2.36 18.21 9.81
C THR A 79 2.28 18.17 8.29
N ALA A 80 1.16 17.71 7.78
CA ALA A 80 0.91 17.70 6.34
C ALA A 80 -0.43 18.33 6.01
N ARG A 81 -0.55 18.81 4.80
CA ARG A 81 -1.79 19.32 4.20
C ARG A 81 -1.86 18.98 2.72
N ASP A 82 -3.04 19.12 2.14
CA ASP A 82 -3.27 18.89 0.72
C ASP A 82 -2.85 17.46 0.31
N CYS A 83 -3.12 16.47 1.18
CA CYS A 83 -2.86 15.06 0.89
C CYS A 83 -3.81 14.59 -0.20
N GLN A 84 -3.26 14.13 -1.30
CA GLN A 84 -4.02 13.65 -2.46
C GLN A 84 -3.43 12.35 -2.98
N THR A 85 -4.29 11.35 -3.17
CA THR A 85 -3.98 10.18 -3.98
C THR A 85 -4.56 10.40 -5.37
N TYR A 86 -3.77 10.11 -6.38
CA TYR A 86 -4.20 10.19 -7.78
C TYR A 86 -4.68 8.82 -8.29
N GLU A 87 -4.54 8.56 -9.60
CA GLU A 87 -4.98 7.31 -10.19
C GLU A 87 -4.32 6.11 -9.50
N VAL A 88 -5.15 5.16 -9.02
CA VAL A 88 -4.70 3.87 -8.48
C VAL A 88 -5.18 2.76 -9.39
N LYS A 89 -4.27 1.88 -9.80
CA LYS A 89 -4.56 0.69 -10.59
C LYS A 89 -4.32 -0.56 -9.78
N VAL A 90 -5.25 -1.49 -9.83
CA VAL A 90 -5.18 -2.77 -9.10
C VAL A 90 -4.99 -3.92 -10.08
N HIS A 91 -3.94 -4.71 -9.88
CA HIS A 91 -3.67 -5.91 -10.66
C HIS A 91 -3.70 -7.12 -9.73
N PHE A 92 -4.66 -8.03 -9.95
CA PHE A 92 -4.78 -9.27 -9.20
C PHE A 92 -3.91 -10.39 -9.80
N PHE A 93 -3.26 -11.16 -8.95
CA PHE A 93 -2.50 -12.36 -9.27
C PHE A 93 -3.14 -13.53 -8.50
N GLY A 94 -4.18 -14.09 -9.09
CA GLY A 94 -5.02 -15.07 -8.41
C GLY A 94 -5.93 -14.44 -7.33
N ASP A 95 -6.37 -15.26 -6.37
CA ASP A 95 -7.40 -14.87 -5.37
C ASP A 95 -6.82 -14.19 -4.14
N ASN A 96 -5.49 -14.25 -3.96
CA ASN A 96 -4.87 -13.89 -2.69
C ASN A 96 -3.75 -12.85 -2.79
N VAL A 97 -3.35 -12.44 -3.99
CA VAL A 97 -2.31 -11.43 -4.22
C VAL A 97 -2.85 -10.34 -5.13
N ALA A 98 -2.61 -9.10 -4.75
CA ALA A 98 -2.82 -7.94 -5.60
C ALA A 98 -1.60 -7.02 -5.53
N VAL A 99 -1.33 -6.33 -6.62
CA VAL A 99 -0.33 -5.26 -6.68
C VAL A 99 -1.05 -3.99 -7.11
N LEU A 100 -0.89 -2.95 -6.31
CA LEU A 100 -1.45 -1.64 -6.57
C LEU A 100 -0.34 -0.69 -7.03
N TYR A 101 -0.69 0.16 -7.96
CA TYR A 101 0.19 1.17 -8.54
C TYR A 101 -0.52 2.51 -8.45
N GLY A 102 0.12 3.49 -7.84
CA GLY A 102 -0.47 4.79 -7.68
C GLY A 102 0.54 5.91 -7.53
N SER A 103 0.03 7.08 -7.27
CA SER A 103 0.81 8.26 -6.95
C SER A 103 0.08 9.14 -5.98
N GLU A 104 0.85 9.93 -5.25
CA GLU A 104 0.31 10.86 -4.25
C GLU A 104 1.08 12.15 -4.19
N SER A 105 0.46 13.17 -3.61
CA SER A 105 1.14 14.40 -3.23
C SER A 105 0.70 14.88 -1.86
N SER A 106 1.59 15.60 -1.20
CA SER A 106 1.30 16.34 0.03
C SER A 106 2.25 17.50 0.19
N ILE A 107 1.85 18.49 0.99
CA ILE A 107 2.76 19.54 1.45
C ILE A 107 3.12 19.20 2.89
N ARG A 108 4.39 18.96 3.14
CA ARG A 108 4.95 18.61 4.45
C ARG A 108 5.53 19.85 5.11
N LYS A 109 5.31 20.01 6.41
CA LYS A 109 5.86 21.08 7.21
C LYS A 109 6.65 20.51 8.37
N ALA A 110 7.95 20.72 8.33
CA ALA A 110 8.88 20.30 9.39
C ALA A 110 8.64 21.09 10.68
N PRO A 111 9.08 20.61 11.85
CA PRO A 111 9.03 21.33 13.12
C PRO A 111 9.72 22.70 13.08
N SER A 112 10.72 22.87 12.21
CA SER A 112 11.39 24.15 11.95
C SER A 112 10.51 25.19 11.26
N GLY A 113 9.34 24.77 10.74
CA GLY A 113 8.43 25.59 9.93
C GLY A 113 8.71 25.53 8.42
N ALA A 114 9.79 24.89 7.98
CA ALA A 114 10.08 24.73 6.56
C ALA A 114 9.03 23.82 5.88
N GLU A 115 8.53 24.26 4.73
CA GLU A 115 7.59 23.49 3.92
C GLU A 115 8.27 22.88 2.71
N SER A 116 7.83 21.69 2.33
CA SER A 116 8.26 21.00 1.10
C SER A 116 7.10 20.26 0.46
N THR A 117 7.06 20.24 -0.85
CA THR A 117 6.13 19.39 -1.59
C THR A 117 6.72 17.99 -1.73
N ARG A 118 5.93 16.98 -1.35
CA ARG A 118 6.28 15.57 -1.50
C ARG A 118 5.38 14.97 -2.58
N ASN A 119 5.97 14.57 -3.69
CA ASN A 119 5.28 13.84 -4.76
C ASN A 119 5.88 12.45 -4.86
N LEU A 120 5.05 11.42 -4.77
CA LEU A 120 5.48 10.03 -4.83
C LEU A 120 4.77 9.30 -5.96
N VAL A 121 5.46 8.30 -6.50
CA VAL A 121 4.88 7.15 -7.19
C VAL A 121 5.19 5.92 -6.34
N TRP A 122 4.23 5.03 -6.24
CA TRP A 122 4.36 3.90 -5.33
C TRP A 122 3.80 2.61 -5.92
N THR A 123 4.25 1.50 -5.35
CA THR A 123 3.81 0.14 -5.67
C THR A 123 3.64 -0.64 -4.39
N ASP A 124 2.41 -1.08 -4.12
CA ASP A 124 2.05 -1.80 -2.91
C ASP A 124 1.58 -3.21 -3.21
N THR A 125 2.13 -4.17 -2.48
CA THR A 125 1.76 -5.57 -2.59
C THR A 125 0.82 -5.94 -1.45
N TRP A 126 -0.37 -6.38 -1.84
CA TRP A 126 -1.42 -6.85 -0.94
C TRP A 126 -1.49 -8.37 -0.93
N LEU A 127 -1.69 -8.93 0.24
CA LEU A 127 -1.87 -10.37 0.42
C LEU A 127 -3.11 -10.65 1.27
N LYS A 128 -3.93 -11.60 0.79
CA LYS A 128 -5.09 -12.09 1.52
C LYS A 128 -4.71 -13.31 2.36
N ARG A 129 -4.83 -13.15 3.68
CA ARG A 129 -4.62 -14.24 4.66
C ARG A 129 -5.82 -14.34 5.57
N ASN A 130 -6.35 -15.53 5.75
CA ASN A 130 -7.53 -15.76 6.62
C ASN A 130 -8.72 -14.84 6.30
N GLY A 131 -8.95 -14.58 5.02
CA GLY A 131 -10.02 -13.71 4.54
C GLY A 131 -9.75 -12.20 4.64
N LYS A 132 -8.64 -11.78 5.21
CA LYS A 132 -8.26 -10.38 5.38
C LYS A 132 -7.18 -9.97 4.38
N TRP A 133 -7.41 -8.86 3.66
CA TRP A 133 -6.43 -8.21 2.82
C TRP A 133 -5.58 -7.22 3.63
N GLN A 134 -4.25 -7.29 3.52
CA GLN A 134 -3.30 -6.37 4.13
C GLN A 134 -2.10 -6.14 3.21
N ILE A 135 -1.46 -4.98 3.34
CA ILE A 135 -0.22 -4.68 2.63
C ILE A 135 0.93 -5.42 3.32
N VAL A 136 1.70 -6.17 2.54
CA VAL A 136 2.88 -6.93 3.00
C VAL A 136 4.18 -6.29 2.55
N ALA A 137 4.15 -5.51 1.46
CA ALA A 137 5.30 -4.75 0.98
C ALA A 137 4.84 -3.46 0.31
N ALA A 138 5.60 -2.39 0.48
CA ALA A 138 5.40 -1.10 -0.16
C ALA A 138 6.74 -0.56 -0.68
N GLU A 139 6.71 0.14 -1.79
CA GLU A 139 7.86 0.83 -2.33
C GLU A 139 7.44 2.22 -2.84
N ASP A 140 8.06 3.23 -2.28
CA ASP A 140 7.86 4.62 -2.66
C ASP A 140 9.08 5.16 -3.41
N LEU A 141 8.83 5.97 -4.42
CA LEU A 141 9.85 6.72 -5.13
C LEU A 141 9.43 8.18 -5.26
N PHE A 142 10.38 9.09 -5.14
CA PHE A 142 10.10 10.48 -5.49
C PHE A 142 9.75 10.58 -6.96
N ALA A 143 8.58 11.14 -7.26
CA ALA A 143 8.21 11.45 -8.62
C ALA A 143 9.12 12.57 -9.15
N ASN A 144 9.70 12.37 -10.34
CA ASN A 144 10.44 13.43 -11.01
C ASN A 144 9.49 14.60 -11.32
N ALA A 145 9.88 15.81 -10.97
CA ALA A 145 9.18 17.00 -11.46
C ALA A 145 9.22 16.99 -13.00
N LYS A 146 8.03 16.98 -13.61
CA LYS A 146 7.90 17.12 -15.08
C LYS A 146 7.94 18.60 -15.44
#